data_9fa782b94daefd9a4d9ecad9c1544d16
#
_entry.id   9fa782b94daefd9a4d9ecad9c1544d16
#
_cell.length_a   1.000
_cell.length_b   1.000
_cell.length_c   1.000
_cell.angle_alpha   90.00
_cell.angle_beta   90.00
_cell.angle_gamma   90.00
#
_symmetry.space_group_name_H-M   'P 1'
#
loop_
_entity.id
_entity.type
_entity.pdbx_description
1 polymer ?
#
loop_
_entity_poly.entity_id
_entity_poly.type
_entity_poly.pdbx_seq_one_letter_code
_entity_poly.pdbx_strand_id
1 'polypeptide(L)'
;MAVSVLIVEDDKNIAELLQMYLEKEGYAVTVAYDGGQGLIKFRAIKPDLVLLDVMMPVMDGWGVCRAIRAESQTPVVMLTAKGETDDKVTGLKTGADDYITKPFEMKEVLARIEAVLRRTSGVTAEKKSRRLVFDKLIIDMDAFELTVDGKKIDTPPKEMELLFHLASSPNRVYTRNQLLDEVWGFDYFGDSRTVDVHVKRLREKLEGISQQWSVKTVWGVGYKFEVV
;
A
#
# COMPACT_ATOMS: atom_id res chain seq x y z
N MET A 1 1.52 15.73 12.59
CA MET A 1 1.06 14.92 13.73
C MET A 1 1.13 13.47 13.30
N ALA A 2 1.41 12.52 14.21
CA ALA A 2 1.36 11.10 13.88
C ALA A 2 -0.09 10.68 13.56
N VAL A 3 -0.27 9.82 12.56
CA VAL A 3 -1.59 9.25 12.23
C VAL A 3 -2.05 8.37 13.37
N SER A 4 -3.28 8.57 13.83
CA SER A 4 -3.86 7.85 14.98
C SER A 4 -4.69 6.65 14.52
N VAL A 5 -4.41 5.47 15.07
CA VAL A 5 -5.09 4.22 14.77
C VAL A 5 -5.75 3.66 16.03
N LEU A 6 -7.05 3.33 15.95
CA LEU A 6 -7.75 2.59 16.98
C LEU A 6 -7.82 1.11 16.58
N ILE A 7 -7.31 0.23 17.42
CA ILE A 7 -7.46 -1.23 17.30
C ILE A 7 -8.58 -1.66 18.21
N VAL A 8 -9.56 -2.42 17.69
CA VAL A 8 -10.63 -3.05 18.46
C VAL A 8 -10.57 -4.56 18.20
N GLU A 9 -9.99 -5.30 19.15
CA GLU A 9 -9.67 -6.73 19.04
C GLU A 9 -9.73 -7.34 20.44
N ASP A 10 -10.48 -8.42 20.63
CA ASP A 10 -10.65 -9.06 21.95
C ASP A 10 -9.49 -10.01 22.30
N ASP A 11 -8.79 -10.58 21.29
CA ASP A 11 -7.58 -11.34 21.51
C ASP A 11 -6.40 -10.39 21.82
N LYS A 12 -5.96 -10.41 23.09
CA LYS A 12 -4.86 -9.56 23.55
C LYS A 12 -3.56 -9.77 22.81
N ASN A 13 -3.25 -11.01 22.41
CA ASN A 13 -2.00 -11.32 21.71
C ASN A 13 -2.00 -10.68 20.29
N ILE A 14 -3.14 -10.75 19.60
CA ILE A 14 -3.31 -10.12 18.29
C ILE A 14 -3.26 -8.60 18.43
N ALA A 15 -3.98 -8.05 19.41
CA ALA A 15 -4.00 -6.61 19.67
C ALA A 15 -2.60 -6.05 19.99
N GLU A 16 -1.84 -6.72 20.87
CA GLU A 16 -0.47 -6.33 21.24
C GLU A 16 0.49 -6.44 20.04
N LEU A 17 0.35 -7.50 19.23
CA LEU A 17 1.15 -7.67 18.02
C LEU A 17 0.90 -6.52 17.02
N LEU A 18 -0.36 -6.22 16.74
CA LEU A 18 -0.75 -5.11 15.87
C LEU A 18 -0.24 -3.78 16.40
N GLN A 19 -0.40 -3.52 17.71
CA GLN A 19 0.07 -2.31 18.35
C GLN A 19 1.58 -2.14 18.19
N MET A 20 2.37 -3.15 18.54
CA MET A 20 3.82 -3.11 18.46
C MET A 20 4.33 -2.78 17.04
N TYR A 21 3.73 -3.41 16.02
CA TYR A 21 4.17 -3.17 14.65
C TYR A 21 3.74 -1.80 14.14
N LEU A 22 2.52 -1.35 14.44
CA LEU A 22 2.04 -0.04 14.02
C LEU A 22 2.80 1.10 14.71
N GLU A 23 3.08 0.99 16.01
CA GLU A 23 3.91 1.97 16.73
C GLU A 23 5.34 2.05 16.15
N LYS A 24 5.91 0.91 15.76
CA LYS A 24 7.23 0.87 15.08
C LYS A 24 7.23 1.61 13.75
N GLU A 25 6.11 1.60 13.03
CA GLU A 25 5.93 2.36 11.77
C GLU A 25 5.53 3.83 12.00
N GLY A 26 5.44 4.27 13.27
CA GLY A 26 5.22 5.67 13.63
C GLY A 26 3.76 6.06 13.78
N TYR A 27 2.84 5.11 13.84
CA TYR A 27 1.43 5.38 14.15
C TYR A 27 1.23 5.63 15.65
N ALA A 28 0.27 6.51 16.00
CA ALA A 28 -0.20 6.67 17.38
C ALA A 28 -1.33 5.66 17.63
N VAL A 29 -1.08 4.61 18.41
CA VAL A 29 -2.02 3.49 18.56
C VAL A 29 -2.80 3.55 19.87
N THR A 30 -4.09 3.28 19.80
CA THR A 30 -4.97 3.06 20.95
C THR A 30 -5.65 1.70 20.78
N VAL A 31 -5.70 0.89 21.83
CA VAL A 31 -6.31 -0.45 21.81
C VAL A 31 -7.57 -0.49 22.65
N ALA A 32 -8.60 -1.16 22.16
CA ALA A 32 -9.83 -1.55 22.88
C ALA A 32 -10.04 -3.06 22.73
N TYR A 33 -10.51 -3.72 23.77
CA TYR A 33 -10.65 -5.17 23.83
C TYR A 33 -12.09 -5.67 23.70
N ASP A 34 -13.04 -4.77 23.44
CA ASP A 34 -14.42 -5.08 23.10
C ASP A 34 -15.06 -3.92 22.31
N GLY A 35 -16.21 -4.21 21.68
CA GLY A 35 -16.89 -3.22 20.84
C GLY A 35 -17.39 -1.99 21.60
N GLY A 36 -17.80 -2.16 22.86
CA GLY A 36 -18.26 -1.05 23.71
C GLY A 36 -17.13 -0.08 24.06
N GLN A 37 -15.99 -0.60 24.51
CA GLN A 37 -14.77 0.20 24.72
C GLN A 37 -14.30 0.83 23.42
N GLY A 38 -14.38 0.10 22.31
CA GLY A 38 -14.06 0.60 20.99
C GLY A 38 -14.80 1.87 20.64
N LEU A 39 -16.13 1.90 20.80
CA LEU A 39 -16.96 3.07 20.53
C LEU A 39 -16.69 4.23 21.50
N ILE A 40 -16.46 3.95 22.79
CA ILE A 40 -16.10 4.99 23.77
C ILE A 40 -14.79 5.66 23.38
N LYS A 41 -13.75 4.86 23.09
CA LYS A 41 -12.44 5.36 22.69
C LYS A 41 -12.50 6.06 21.34
N PHE A 42 -13.22 5.52 20.37
CA PHE A 42 -13.45 6.14 19.07
C PHE A 42 -13.94 7.60 19.19
N ARG A 43 -14.99 7.82 19.98
CA ARG A 43 -15.56 9.15 20.21
C ARG A 43 -14.61 10.10 20.94
N ALA A 44 -13.81 9.56 21.87
CA ALA A 44 -12.85 10.34 22.67
C ALA A 44 -11.65 10.82 21.85
N ILE A 45 -11.04 9.93 21.03
CA ILE A 45 -9.79 10.24 20.33
C ILE A 45 -9.97 10.65 18.86
N LYS A 46 -11.13 10.34 18.27
CA LYS A 46 -11.44 10.57 16.84
C LYS A 46 -10.28 10.10 15.95
N PRO A 47 -10.03 8.78 15.87
CA PRO A 47 -8.88 8.23 15.17
C PRO A 47 -8.97 8.48 13.66
N ASP A 48 -7.82 8.48 12.99
CA ASP A 48 -7.73 8.59 11.55
C ASP A 48 -8.09 7.28 10.84
N LEU A 49 -7.99 6.13 11.56
CA LEU A 49 -8.35 4.80 11.06
C LEU A 49 -8.74 3.88 12.22
N VAL A 50 -9.65 2.94 11.97
CA VAL A 50 -10.02 1.86 12.89
C VAL A 50 -9.68 0.51 12.27
N LEU A 51 -8.90 -0.31 12.99
CA LEU A 51 -8.78 -1.75 12.76
C LEU A 51 -9.78 -2.44 13.67
N LEU A 52 -10.65 -3.27 13.11
CA LEU A 52 -11.81 -3.77 13.82
C LEU A 52 -12.00 -5.27 13.59
N ASP A 53 -11.87 -6.07 14.65
CA ASP A 53 -12.24 -7.48 14.56
C ASP A 53 -13.75 -7.65 14.39
N VAL A 54 -14.12 -8.60 13.52
CA VAL A 54 -15.52 -8.97 13.29
C VAL A 54 -16.05 -9.80 14.44
N MET A 55 -15.28 -10.76 14.91
CA MET A 55 -15.72 -11.79 15.86
C MET A 55 -15.39 -11.41 17.30
N MET A 56 -16.15 -10.50 17.88
CA MET A 56 -16.00 -10.09 19.27
C MET A 56 -17.25 -10.43 20.10
N PRO A 57 -17.10 -10.77 21.40
CA PRO A 57 -18.23 -11.00 22.29
C PRO A 57 -19.02 -9.70 22.58
N VAL A 58 -20.28 -9.86 22.94
CA VAL A 58 -21.22 -8.80 23.34
C VAL A 58 -21.66 -7.90 22.18
N MET A 59 -20.73 -7.28 21.48
CA MET A 59 -20.99 -6.45 20.29
C MET A 59 -19.97 -6.83 19.22
N ASP A 60 -20.47 -7.40 18.12
CA ASP A 60 -19.65 -7.78 16.98
C ASP A 60 -19.10 -6.55 16.22
N GLY A 61 -18.07 -6.77 15.41
CA GLY A 61 -17.45 -5.70 14.62
C GLY A 61 -18.41 -5.06 13.63
N TRP A 62 -19.39 -5.79 13.14
CA TRP A 62 -20.42 -5.21 12.25
C TRP A 62 -21.28 -4.17 12.96
N GLY A 63 -21.65 -4.45 14.21
CA GLY A 63 -22.38 -3.52 15.09
C GLY A 63 -21.57 -2.25 15.35
N VAL A 64 -20.28 -2.41 15.69
CA VAL A 64 -19.35 -1.29 15.89
C VAL A 64 -19.19 -0.48 14.61
N CYS A 65 -18.98 -1.12 13.46
CA CYS A 65 -18.83 -0.45 12.17
C CYS A 65 -20.08 0.39 11.82
N ARG A 66 -21.28 -0.19 11.97
CA ARG A 66 -22.54 0.56 11.75
C ARG A 66 -22.67 1.77 12.67
N ALA A 67 -22.30 1.62 13.95
CA ALA A 67 -22.34 2.74 14.89
C ALA A 67 -21.38 3.86 14.51
N ILE A 68 -20.14 3.51 14.08
CA ILE A 68 -19.16 4.47 13.58
C ILE A 68 -19.71 5.18 12.33
N ARG A 69 -20.29 4.45 11.37
CA ARG A 69 -20.83 5.03 10.13
C ARG A 69 -22.01 5.96 10.35
N ALA A 70 -22.78 5.76 11.42
CA ALA A 70 -23.88 6.66 11.76
C ALA A 70 -23.40 8.07 12.18
N GLU A 71 -22.15 8.20 12.62
CA GLU A 71 -21.60 9.45 13.15
C GLU A 71 -20.31 9.93 12.48
N SER A 72 -19.67 9.09 11.65
CA SER A 72 -18.36 9.42 11.07
C SER A 72 -18.07 8.68 9.74
N GLN A 73 -17.22 9.29 8.92
CA GLN A 73 -16.62 8.67 7.74
C GLN A 73 -15.18 8.17 8.01
N THR A 74 -14.78 8.06 9.27
CA THR A 74 -13.47 7.52 9.65
C THR A 74 -13.26 6.14 9.00
N PRO A 75 -12.15 5.89 8.31
CA PRO A 75 -11.88 4.61 7.67
C PRO A 75 -11.91 3.44 8.65
N VAL A 76 -12.56 2.35 8.24
CA VAL A 76 -12.65 1.10 9.00
C VAL A 76 -12.13 -0.05 8.15
N VAL A 77 -11.09 -0.72 8.63
CA VAL A 77 -10.57 -1.98 8.06
C VAL A 77 -10.97 -3.12 8.98
N MET A 78 -11.73 -4.08 8.43
CA MET A 78 -12.23 -5.23 9.20
C MET A 78 -11.20 -6.36 9.21
N LEU A 79 -11.02 -6.99 10.37
CA LEU A 79 -10.25 -8.24 10.52
C LEU A 79 -11.25 -9.40 10.58
N THR A 80 -11.18 -10.36 9.63
CA THR A 80 -12.19 -11.43 9.48
C THR A 80 -11.57 -12.81 9.52
N ALA A 81 -12.31 -13.85 9.93
CA ALA A 81 -11.87 -15.24 9.82
C ALA A 81 -11.95 -15.74 8.36
N LYS A 82 -11.04 -16.66 8.00
CA LYS A 82 -11.04 -17.32 6.67
C LYS A 82 -12.27 -18.22 6.55
N GLY A 83 -13.18 -17.93 5.62
CA GLY A 83 -14.39 -18.74 5.37
C GLY A 83 -15.70 -17.97 5.27
N GLU A 84 -15.74 -16.75 5.76
CA GLU A 84 -16.93 -15.89 5.70
C GLU A 84 -17.00 -15.09 4.38
N THR A 85 -16.86 -15.82 3.25
CA THR A 85 -16.97 -15.21 1.91
C THR A 85 -18.35 -14.65 1.62
N ASP A 86 -19.40 -15.18 2.23
CA ASP A 86 -20.75 -14.61 2.17
C ASP A 86 -20.88 -13.28 2.93
N ASP A 87 -20.03 -13.06 3.94
CA ASP A 87 -19.95 -11.81 4.67
C ASP A 87 -19.27 -10.69 3.88
N LYS A 88 -18.43 -11.00 2.88
CA LYS A 88 -17.86 -9.96 2.00
C LYS A 88 -18.95 -9.21 1.21
N VAL A 89 -20.04 -9.89 0.82
CA VAL A 89 -21.18 -9.26 0.15
C VAL A 89 -22.02 -8.47 1.15
N THR A 90 -22.18 -8.98 2.36
CA THR A 90 -22.86 -8.29 3.48
C THR A 90 -22.01 -7.13 3.99
N GLY A 91 -20.70 -7.28 4.02
CA GLY A 91 -19.72 -6.29 4.44
C GLY A 91 -19.63 -5.05 3.54
N LEU A 92 -19.74 -5.21 2.23
CA LEU A 92 -19.86 -4.08 1.29
C LEU A 92 -21.11 -3.23 1.56
N LYS A 93 -22.16 -3.82 2.16
CA LYS A 93 -23.38 -3.10 2.59
C LYS A 93 -23.25 -2.42 3.95
N THR A 94 -22.28 -2.81 4.77
CA THR A 94 -22.08 -2.24 6.13
C THR A 94 -21.14 -1.05 6.16
N GLY A 95 -20.47 -0.73 5.04
CA GLY A 95 -19.67 0.49 4.88
C GLY A 95 -18.24 0.41 5.39
N ALA A 96 -17.66 -0.78 5.52
CA ALA A 96 -16.22 -0.92 5.75
C ALA A 96 -15.42 -0.55 4.48
N ASP A 97 -14.21 -0.01 4.65
CA ASP A 97 -13.37 0.46 3.56
C ASP A 97 -12.45 -0.63 3.00
N ASP A 98 -12.07 -1.62 3.82
CA ASP A 98 -11.28 -2.79 3.42
C ASP A 98 -11.44 -3.95 4.41
N TYR A 99 -10.95 -5.15 4.02
CA TYR A 99 -11.01 -6.39 4.79
C TYR A 99 -9.68 -7.11 4.77
N ILE A 100 -9.27 -7.65 5.91
CA ILE A 100 -8.08 -8.49 6.08
C ILE A 100 -8.52 -9.82 6.69
N THR A 101 -8.13 -10.93 6.05
CA THR A 101 -8.50 -12.27 6.55
C THR A 101 -7.45 -12.80 7.52
N LYS A 102 -7.88 -13.28 8.68
CA LYS A 102 -7.04 -14.02 9.64
C LYS A 102 -6.80 -15.47 9.15
N PRO A 103 -5.55 -16.02 9.23
CA PRO A 103 -4.33 -15.35 9.67
C PRO A 103 -3.77 -14.40 8.63
N PHE A 104 -3.19 -13.29 9.05
CA PHE A 104 -2.61 -12.25 8.20
C PHE A 104 -1.11 -12.06 8.47
N GLU A 105 -0.41 -11.56 7.47
CA GLU A 105 0.95 -11.07 7.65
C GLU A 105 0.94 -9.57 7.95
N MET A 106 1.82 -9.12 8.84
CA MET A 106 1.89 -7.69 9.22
C MET A 106 2.17 -6.76 8.04
N LYS A 107 2.92 -7.23 7.04
CA LYS A 107 3.14 -6.48 5.79
C LYS A 107 1.83 -6.21 5.03
N GLU A 108 0.91 -7.18 5.02
CA GLU A 108 -0.41 -7.00 4.40
C GLU A 108 -1.22 -5.95 5.16
N VAL A 109 -1.24 -6.04 6.50
CA VAL A 109 -1.97 -5.08 7.36
C VAL A 109 -1.47 -3.66 7.09
N LEU A 110 -0.16 -3.43 7.10
CA LEU A 110 0.44 -2.12 6.86
C LEU A 110 0.10 -1.58 5.46
N ALA A 111 0.24 -2.40 4.43
CA ALA A 111 -0.05 -2.00 3.05
C ALA A 111 -1.54 -1.59 2.87
N ARG A 112 -2.46 -2.30 3.52
CA ARG A 112 -3.90 -1.98 3.47
C ARG A 112 -4.25 -0.71 4.25
N ILE A 113 -3.68 -0.54 5.44
CA ILE A 113 -3.82 0.71 6.23
C ILE A 113 -3.38 1.91 5.39
N GLU A 114 -2.20 1.85 4.79
CA GLU A 114 -1.68 2.93 3.93
C GLU A 114 -2.59 3.18 2.73
N ALA A 115 -3.09 2.13 2.08
CA ALA A 115 -3.98 2.25 0.94
C ALA A 115 -5.33 2.90 1.31
N VAL A 116 -5.88 2.57 2.47
CA VAL A 116 -7.14 3.11 2.96
C VAL A 116 -6.95 4.56 3.40
N LEU A 117 -5.95 4.88 4.21
CA LEU A 117 -5.63 6.25 4.63
C LEU A 117 -5.39 7.18 3.45
N ARG A 118 -4.75 6.69 2.38
CA ARG A 118 -4.54 7.45 1.15
C ARG A 118 -5.85 7.83 0.45
N ARG A 119 -6.88 6.98 0.51
CA ARG A 119 -8.19 7.24 -0.14
C ARG A 119 -9.04 8.22 0.66
N THR A 120 -8.94 8.19 1.99
CA THR A 120 -9.86 8.89 2.89
C THR A 120 -9.31 10.17 3.47
N SER A 121 -8.00 10.31 3.56
CA SER A 121 -7.41 11.59 3.87
C SER A 121 -7.63 12.54 2.68
N GLY A 122 -8.71 13.29 2.70
CA GLY A 122 -8.90 14.51 1.93
C GLY A 122 -7.94 15.63 2.37
N VAL A 123 -7.03 15.31 3.28
CA VAL A 123 -5.83 16.10 3.52
C VAL A 123 -4.92 15.82 2.34
N THR A 124 -4.61 16.85 1.61
CA THR A 124 -3.34 17.05 0.96
C THR A 124 -2.17 16.81 1.98
N ALA A 125 -2.01 15.57 2.50
CA ALA A 125 -0.70 15.01 2.45
C ALA A 125 -0.33 15.23 0.99
N GLU A 126 0.71 15.98 0.69
CA GLU A 126 1.27 16.05 -0.65
C GLU A 126 1.03 14.65 -1.20
N LYS A 127 0.13 14.52 -2.19
CA LYS A 127 0.15 13.32 -3.02
C LYS A 127 1.64 13.22 -3.29
N LYS A 128 2.36 12.28 -2.72
CA LYS A 128 3.58 11.86 -3.36
C LYS A 128 3.02 11.38 -4.67
N SER A 129 2.89 12.36 -5.55
CA SER A 129 2.43 12.19 -6.91
C SER A 129 3.24 11.01 -7.37
N ARG A 130 2.58 9.88 -7.66
CA ARG A 130 3.28 8.73 -8.27
C ARG A 130 3.78 9.14 -9.64
N ARG A 131 4.19 10.40 -9.70
CA ARG A 131 4.73 11.12 -10.83
C ARG A 131 6.16 11.51 -10.52
N LEU A 132 7.07 10.96 -11.28
CA LEU A 132 8.49 11.31 -11.24
C LEU A 132 8.81 12.15 -12.46
N VAL A 133 9.59 13.20 -12.23
CA VAL A 133 10.01 14.14 -13.29
C VAL A 133 11.52 14.21 -13.29
N PHE A 134 12.12 13.88 -14.42
CA PHE A 134 13.55 14.03 -14.70
C PHE A 134 13.71 14.86 -15.99
N ASP A 135 14.94 15.17 -16.37
CA ASP A 135 15.20 15.82 -17.65
C ASP A 135 14.56 15.03 -18.80
N LYS A 136 13.61 15.65 -19.52
CA LYS A 136 12.89 15.06 -20.66
C LYS A 136 12.12 13.76 -20.35
N LEU A 137 11.94 13.37 -19.09
CA LEU A 137 11.23 12.16 -18.70
C LEU A 137 10.19 12.47 -17.62
N ILE A 138 8.93 12.10 -17.86
CA ILE A 138 7.85 12.12 -16.88
C ILE A 138 7.27 10.73 -16.80
N ILE A 139 7.26 10.15 -15.60
CA ILE A 139 6.65 8.87 -15.29
C ILE A 139 5.45 9.15 -14.39
N ASP A 140 4.24 9.03 -14.91
CA ASP A 140 3.01 9.29 -14.18
C ASP A 140 2.24 7.99 -13.98
N MET A 141 2.35 7.41 -12.80
CA MET A 141 1.65 6.16 -12.44
C MET A 141 0.19 6.37 -12.09
N ASP A 142 -0.24 7.59 -11.80
CA ASP A 142 -1.64 7.89 -11.52
C ASP A 142 -2.44 8.00 -12.82
N ALA A 143 -1.81 8.57 -13.88
CA ALA A 143 -2.36 8.62 -15.23
C ALA A 143 -1.98 7.39 -16.09
N PHE A 144 -1.06 6.55 -15.64
CA PHE A 144 -0.44 5.46 -16.41
C PHE A 144 0.18 5.95 -17.74
N GLU A 145 0.87 7.09 -17.66
CA GLU A 145 1.48 7.75 -18.82
C GLU A 145 2.99 7.90 -18.68
N LEU A 146 3.71 7.51 -19.72
CA LEU A 146 5.13 7.80 -19.90
C LEU A 146 5.29 8.93 -20.93
N THR A 147 5.91 10.02 -20.54
CA THR A 147 6.25 11.12 -21.45
C THR A 147 7.77 11.21 -21.59
N VAL A 148 8.25 11.17 -22.81
CA VAL A 148 9.67 11.26 -23.15
C VAL A 148 9.86 12.35 -24.18
N ASP A 149 10.70 13.34 -23.88
CA ASP A 149 10.94 14.53 -24.72
C ASP A 149 9.64 15.22 -25.17
N GLY A 150 8.69 15.33 -24.24
CA GLY A 150 7.37 15.93 -24.48
C GLY A 150 6.36 15.05 -25.22
N LYS A 151 6.72 13.84 -25.64
CA LYS A 151 5.84 12.91 -26.35
C LYS A 151 5.39 11.77 -25.45
N LYS A 152 4.11 11.41 -25.52
CA LYS A 152 3.60 10.21 -24.86
C LYS A 152 4.11 8.96 -25.56
N ILE A 153 4.66 8.04 -24.79
CA ILE A 153 5.18 6.74 -25.25
C ILE A 153 4.28 5.64 -24.73
N ASP A 154 3.74 4.85 -25.64
CA ASP A 154 2.97 3.65 -25.28
C ASP A 154 3.88 2.64 -24.56
N THR A 155 3.52 2.35 -23.32
CA THR A 155 4.34 1.55 -22.41
C THR A 155 3.49 0.54 -21.67
N PRO A 156 3.72 -0.77 -21.87
CA PRO A 156 3.01 -1.82 -21.17
C PRO A 156 3.10 -1.65 -19.64
N PRO A 157 2.04 -2.07 -18.89
CA PRO A 157 1.97 -1.85 -17.43
C PRO A 157 3.22 -2.30 -16.67
N LYS A 158 3.75 -3.50 -16.95
CA LYS A 158 4.94 -4.02 -16.24
C LYS A 158 6.24 -3.28 -16.57
N GLU A 159 6.36 -2.71 -17.76
CA GLU A 159 7.49 -1.83 -18.10
C GLU A 159 7.38 -0.51 -17.33
N MET A 160 6.17 0.04 -17.22
CA MET A 160 5.89 1.25 -16.47
C MET A 160 6.17 1.09 -14.98
N GLU A 161 5.67 0.00 -14.37
CA GLU A 161 5.90 -0.35 -12.98
C GLU A 161 7.40 -0.52 -12.67
N LEU A 162 8.12 -1.25 -13.55
CA LEU A 162 9.57 -1.47 -13.41
C LEU A 162 10.35 -0.16 -13.50
N LEU A 163 10.04 0.69 -14.48
CA LEU A 163 10.70 1.98 -14.64
C LEU A 163 10.43 2.88 -13.43
N PHE A 164 9.18 2.97 -12.98
CA PHE A 164 8.80 3.74 -11.81
C PHE A 164 9.51 3.25 -10.54
N HIS A 165 9.57 1.93 -10.35
CA HIS A 165 10.24 1.33 -9.19
C HIS A 165 11.72 1.69 -9.15
N LEU A 166 12.44 1.52 -10.26
CA LEU A 166 13.85 1.88 -10.37
C LEU A 166 14.09 3.39 -10.16
N ALA A 167 13.25 4.22 -10.79
CA ALA A 167 13.37 5.68 -10.75
C ALA A 167 12.93 6.30 -9.41
N SER A 168 12.11 5.61 -8.62
CA SER A 168 11.71 6.05 -7.28
C SER A 168 12.85 6.05 -6.26
N SER A 169 13.93 5.33 -6.54
CA SER A 169 15.14 5.29 -5.71
C SER A 169 16.39 5.41 -6.59
N PRO A 170 16.68 6.60 -7.12
CA PRO A 170 17.82 6.81 -8.00
C PRO A 170 19.12 6.35 -7.37
N ASN A 171 20.01 5.81 -8.20
CA ASN A 171 21.34 5.29 -7.83
C ASN A 171 21.33 4.04 -6.92
N ARG A 172 20.16 3.55 -6.48
CA ARG A 172 20.04 2.27 -5.77
C ARG A 172 20.13 1.11 -6.75
N VAL A 173 20.93 0.11 -6.39
CA VAL A 173 21.07 -1.13 -7.17
C VAL A 173 20.07 -2.15 -6.66
N TYR A 174 19.33 -2.76 -7.56
CA TYR A 174 18.40 -3.85 -7.30
C TYR A 174 18.87 -5.12 -8.00
N THR A 175 18.83 -6.25 -7.31
CA THR A 175 19.05 -7.55 -7.95
C THR A 175 17.86 -7.93 -8.83
N ARG A 176 18.06 -8.87 -9.76
CA ARG A 176 16.97 -9.39 -10.61
C ARG A 176 15.84 -10.00 -9.82
N ASN A 177 16.17 -10.75 -8.77
CA ASN A 177 15.16 -11.36 -7.90
C ASN A 177 14.38 -10.31 -7.12
N GLN A 178 15.05 -9.30 -6.54
CA GLN A 178 14.34 -8.19 -5.89
C GLN A 178 13.38 -7.48 -6.83
N LEU A 179 13.79 -7.19 -8.08
CA LEU A 179 12.91 -6.57 -9.07
C LEU A 179 11.74 -7.48 -9.46
N LEU A 180 11.99 -8.79 -9.56
CA LEU A 180 10.93 -9.74 -9.83
C LEU A 180 9.90 -9.76 -8.70
N ASP A 181 10.35 -9.90 -7.47
CA ASP A 181 9.48 -9.95 -6.28
C ASP A 181 8.72 -8.63 -6.08
N GLU A 182 9.41 -7.48 -6.19
CA GLU A 182 8.84 -6.16 -5.89
C GLU A 182 7.95 -5.61 -7.00
N VAL A 183 8.14 -6.02 -8.27
CA VAL A 183 7.35 -5.54 -9.43
C VAL A 183 6.33 -6.56 -9.92
N TRP A 184 6.65 -7.86 -9.91
CA TRP A 184 5.73 -8.93 -10.36
C TRP A 184 5.00 -9.59 -9.20
N GLY A 185 5.53 -9.50 -7.97
CA GLY A 185 4.98 -10.11 -6.78
C GLY A 185 5.61 -11.46 -6.44
N PHE A 186 5.56 -11.84 -5.17
CA PHE A 186 6.16 -13.10 -4.67
C PHE A 186 5.51 -14.37 -5.25
N ASP A 187 4.28 -14.28 -5.74
CA ASP A 187 3.56 -15.40 -6.36
C ASP A 187 3.87 -15.57 -7.85
N TYR A 188 4.80 -14.79 -8.38
CA TYR A 188 5.20 -14.93 -9.77
C TYR A 188 6.26 -16.01 -9.94
N PHE A 189 5.90 -17.15 -10.51
CA PHE A 189 6.79 -18.31 -10.74
C PHE A 189 7.64 -18.22 -12.03
N GLY A 190 7.81 -17.04 -12.58
CA GLY A 190 8.62 -16.82 -13.79
C GLY A 190 10.13 -16.70 -13.50
N ASP A 191 10.94 -16.88 -14.55
CA ASP A 191 12.40 -16.69 -14.48
C ASP A 191 12.75 -15.20 -14.29
N SER A 192 13.74 -14.91 -13.46
CA SER A 192 14.27 -13.56 -13.24
C SER A 192 14.82 -12.89 -14.53
N ARG A 193 15.09 -13.66 -15.57
CA ARG A 193 15.39 -13.16 -16.92
C ARG A 193 14.25 -12.36 -17.54
N THR A 194 13.01 -12.50 -17.03
CA THR A 194 11.89 -11.64 -17.41
C THR A 194 12.23 -10.17 -17.21
N VAL A 195 12.93 -9.84 -16.13
CA VAL A 195 13.40 -8.47 -15.85
C VAL A 195 14.32 -7.96 -16.96
N ASP A 196 15.24 -8.80 -17.46
CA ASP A 196 16.20 -8.42 -18.49
C ASP A 196 15.49 -8.02 -19.81
N VAL A 197 14.43 -8.74 -20.17
CA VAL A 197 13.61 -8.43 -21.36
C VAL A 197 12.91 -7.07 -21.22
N HIS A 198 12.34 -6.79 -20.07
CA HIS A 198 11.65 -5.51 -19.82
C HIS A 198 12.63 -4.34 -19.73
N VAL A 199 13.79 -4.53 -19.10
CA VAL A 199 14.88 -3.52 -19.10
C VAL A 199 15.37 -3.23 -20.53
N LYS A 200 15.53 -4.25 -21.37
CA LYS A 200 15.91 -4.04 -22.77
C LYS A 200 14.89 -3.16 -23.51
N ARG A 201 13.60 -3.48 -23.41
CA ARG A 201 12.51 -2.72 -24.04
C ARG A 201 12.42 -1.29 -23.52
N LEU A 202 12.61 -1.08 -22.22
CA LEU A 202 12.68 0.26 -21.64
C LEU A 202 13.85 1.06 -22.20
N ARG A 203 15.03 0.45 -22.32
CA ARG A 203 16.19 1.12 -22.92
C ARG A 203 15.95 1.52 -24.37
N GLU A 204 15.33 0.67 -25.18
CA GLU A 204 14.96 0.99 -26.57
C GLU A 204 14.09 2.23 -26.68
N LYS A 205 13.25 2.50 -25.66
CA LYS A 205 12.38 3.69 -25.58
C LYS A 205 13.07 4.92 -25.01
N LEU A 206 14.12 4.75 -24.20
CA LEU A 206 14.73 5.80 -23.38
C LEU A 206 16.16 6.15 -23.78
N GLU A 207 16.80 5.36 -24.65
CA GLU A 207 18.20 5.54 -25.03
C GLU A 207 18.42 6.84 -25.80
N GLY A 208 19.46 7.58 -25.42
CA GLY A 208 19.84 8.82 -26.09
C GLY A 208 18.98 10.04 -25.78
N ILE A 209 17.99 9.93 -24.89
CA ILE A 209 17.07 11.03 -24.55
C ILE A 209 17.72 12.07 -23.63
N SER A 210 18.46 11.62 -22.63
CA SER A 210 19.13 12.50 -21.68
C SER A 210 20.54 12.00 -21.35
N GLN A 211 21.40 12.92 -20.95
CA GLN A 211 22.72 12.60 -20.38
C GLN A 211 22.71 12.63 -18.85
N GLN A 212 21.60 13.08 -18.25
CA GLN A 212 21.48 13.26 -16.80
C GLN A 212 20.99 12.00 -16.08
N TRP A 213 20.40 11.07 -16.80
CA TRP A 213 19.92 9.80 -16.24
C TRP A 213 19.95 8.66 -17.25
N SER A 214 19.99 7.43 -16.75
CA SER A 214 19.90 6.22 -17.59
C SER A 214 19.57 4.98 -16.78
N VAL A 215 19.00 3.94 -17.42
CA VAL A 215 18.84 2.61 -16.81
C VAL A 215 20.14 1.82 -17.01
N LYS A 216 20.92 1.68 -15.94
CA LYS A 216 22.25 1.02 -15.96
C LYS A 216 22.21 -0.42 -15.50
N THR A 217 23.06 -1.24 -16.13
CA THR A 217 23.40 -2.59 -15.63
C THR A 217 24.54 -2.48 -14.64
N VAL A 218 24.37 -3.11 -13.49
CA VAL A 218 25.47 -3.39 -12.55
C VAL A 218 25.86 -4.86 -12.75
N TRP A 219 26.98 -5.09 -13.44
CA TRP A 219 27.41 -6.43 -13.83
C TRP A 219 27.51 -7.39 -12.64
N GLY A 220 26.98 -8.58 -12.80
CA GLY A 220 26.92 -9.59 -11.73
C GLY A 220 25.89 -9.34 -10.64
N VAL A 221 25.19 -8.18 -10.61
CA VAL A 221 24.22 -7.83 -9.58
C VAL A 221 22.81 -7.64 -10.17
N GLY A 222 22.61 -6.62 -11.01
CA GLY A 222 21.27 -6.28 -11.50
C GLY A 222 21.20 -4.92 -12.18
N TYR A 223 20.23 -4.10 -11.77
CA TYR A 223 19.93 -2.84 -12.45
C TYR A 223 19.75 -1.67 -11.46
N LYS A 224 19.97 -0.45 -11.96
CA LYS A 224 19.64 0.80 -11.28
C LYS A 224 19.16 1.87 -12.26
N PHE A 225 18.40 2.82 -11.80
CA PHE A 225 18.18 4.10 -12.48
C PHE A 225 19.26 5.06 -11.99
N GLU A 226 20.21 5.39 -12.86
CA GLU A 226 21.32 6.28 -12.52
C GLU A 226 20.94 7.71 -12.85
N VAL A 227 21.16 8.62 -11.90
CA VAL A 227 21.09 10.06 -12.07
C VAL A 227 22.47 10.63 -11.78
N VAL A 228 22.98 11.45 -12.71
CA VAL A 228 24.30 12.10 -12.66
C VAL A 228 24.18 13.46 -12.00
#